data_94a6be67383eecddb075cf9df6313fa3
#
_entry.id   94a6be67383eecddb075cf9df6313fa3
#
_cell.length_a   1.000
_cell.length_b   1.000
_cell.length_c   1.000
_cell.angle_alpha   90.00
_cell.angle_beta   90.00
_cell.angle_gamma   90.00
#
_symmetry.space_group_name_H-M   'P 1'
#
loop_
_entity.id
_entity.type
_entity.pdbx_description
1 polymer ?
#
loop_
_entity_poly.entity_id
_entity_poly.type
_entity_poly.pdbx_seq_one_letter_code
_entity_poly.pdbx_strand_id
1 'polypeptide(L)'
;MGGFFGITSRVDCMVDVFFGVDYHSHLGTRRGGMAAYDKEIGLQRKIHNIENSPFRTKFEHIFDEMQGTSAIGCISDTDPQPMLIRSKLGTYAITTVGIINNVNELIDNCLSHNGCYFDAMTGGRVNTTELVAALINQKETFAEGIQYAQSVIDGTANILILTEKGNLVAARDRLGRIPVQIGKNEDGYCVSFEEFAFTKLGYEPVCELGPGEVVKLKPDGMKQLIAPGKEMRMCAFLWSYYGYPTSTYEGVNVEAMRYRNGAAIAERDMVQGRSMEIDYVGGVPDSGTPHAIGYANRTGKAFARAFIKYTPTWARSFTPARQADRKKIAKMKQIPVHELIKGKNLLFVDDSIVRGTQLQETVDFLYENGAKSVHMRSACPPIMYGCKYLNFSRATSDMELISRRVIVELEGEEGLKHIDEYADGNTERGKAMRKTICEKFKFSSLGFQTVDGVVKAIGLDPCKLCTYCWNGKE
;
A
#
# COMPACT_ATOMS: atom_id res chain seq x y z
N MET A 1 0.84 6.59 0.51
CA MET A 1 -0.36 5.96 1.11
C MET A 1 -0.27 6.13 2.62
N GLY A 2 -0.98 5.40 3.41
CA GLY A 2 -0.95 5.39 4.85
C GLY A 2 -1.73 4.21 5.39
N GLY A 3 -1.79 4.09 6.70
CA GLY A 3 -2.60 3.11 7.40
C GLY A 3 -3.04 3.69 8.74
N PHE A 4 -4.12 3.20 9.27
CA PHE A 4 -4.60 3.59 10.58
C PHE A 4 -4.81 2.40 11.52
N PHE A 5 -4.77 2.71 12.79
CA PHE A 5 -5.17 1.82 13.87
C PHE A 5 -6.07 2.58 14.85
N GLY A 6 -7.07 1.91 15.41
CA GLY A 6 -7.93 2.48 16.43
C GLY A 6 -8.35 1.45 17.46
N ILE A 7 -8.63 1.90 18.66
CA ILE A 7 -9.02 1.04 19.78
C ILE A 7 -10.03 1.74 20.67
N THR A 8 -10.98 0.99 21.20
CA THR A 8 -11.84 1.38 22.31
C THR A 8 -11.85 0.26 23.35
N SER A 9 -11.52 0.60 24.59
CA SER A 9 -11.22 -0.33 25.67
C SER A 9 -11.83 0.12 27.01
N ARG A 10 -11.93 -0.79 27.94
CA ARG A 10 -12.32 -0.51 29.34
C ARG A 10 -11.13 -0.03 30.19
N VAL A 11 -9.91 -0.28 29.71
CA VAL A 11 -8.66 0.07 30.36
C VAL A 11 -7.84 1.03 29.49
N ASP A 12 -6.76 1.57 30.03
CA ASP A 12 -5.85 2.39 29.22
C ASP A 12 -5.32 1.62 28.02
N CYS A 13 -5.35 2.27 26.85
CA CYS A 13 -5.05 1.64 25.57
C CYS A 13 -3.83 2.25 24.83
N MET A 14 -3.05 3.11 25.52
CA MET A 14 -1.98 3.85 24.83
C MET A 14 -0.87 2.96 24.30
N VAL A 15 -0.53 1.87 25.00
CA VAL A 15 0.46 0.89 24.53
C VAL A 15 -0.01 0.21 23.23
N ASP A 16 -1.26 -0.22 23.22
CA ASP A 16 -1.83 -0.92 22.06
C ASP A 16 -1.95 -0.02 20.83
N VAL A 17 -2.42 1.24 21.02
CA VAL A 17 -2.52 2.16 19.88
C VAL A 17 -1.14 2.57 19.36
N PHE A 18 -0.15 2.75 20.23
CA PHE A 18 1.22 3.07 19.83
C PHE A 18 1.80 1.96 18.91
N PHE A 19 1.77 0.71 19.37
CA PHE A 19 2.26 -0.40 18.56
C PHE A 19 1.36 -0.69 17.36
N GLY A 20 0.04 -0.57 17.52
CA GLY A 20 -0.90 -0.73 16.41
C GLY A 20 -0.62 0.25 15.26
N VAL A 21 -0.31 1.51 15.56
CA VAL A 21 0.10 2.49 14.55
C VAL A 21 1.49 2.18 13.99
N ASP A 22 2.45 1.82 14.83
CA ASP A 22 3.82 1.48 14.42
C ASP A 22 3.85 0.29 13.45
N TYR A 23 2.97 -0.69 13.62
CA TYR A 23 2.83 -1.82 12.69
C TYR A 23 2.37 -1.42 11.28
N HIS A 24 1.88 -0.20 11.08
CA HIS A 24 1.57 0.38 9.78
C HIS A 24 2.71 1.22 9.18
N SER A 25 3.90 1.28 9.82
CA SER A 25 5.04 2.09 9.35
C SER A 25 5.57 1.73 7.97
N HIS A 26 5.29 0.51 7.47
CA HIS A 26 5.63 0.12 6.10
C HIS A 26 4.74 0.79 5.04
N LEU A 27 3.55 1.33 5.42
CA LEU A 27 2.58 1.94 4.51
C LEU A 27 2.80 3.44 4.28
N GLY A 28 3.63 4.10 5.08
CA GLY A 28 3.91 5.53 4.93
C GLY A 28 5.16 5.97 5.67
N THR A 29 5.69 7.15 5.30
CA THR A 29 7.01 7.59 5.78
C THR A 29 7.11 9.07 6.13
N ARG A 30 6.00 9.84 6.08
CA ARG A 30 6.10 11.30 6.24
C ARG A 30 5.53 11.82 7.54
N ARG A 31 4.36 11.38 7.92
CA ARG A 31 3.64 11.85 9.09
C ARG A 31 3.17 10.68 9.91
N GLY A 32 3.25 10.81 11.22
CA GLY A 32 2.61 9.92 12.17
C GLY A 32 1.79 10.76 13.15
N GLY A 33 0.65 10.27 13.55
CA GLY A 33 -0.19 10.97 14.51
C GLY A 33 -1.06 10.03 15.34
N MET A 34 -1.40 10.49 16.53
CA MET A 34 -2.28 9.81 17.47
C MET A 34 -3.25 10.81 18.09
N ALA A 35 -4.46 10.36 18.35
CA ALA A 35 -5.45 11.06 19.19
C ALA A 35 -6.05 10.06 20.17
N ALA A 36 -6.20 10.48 21.43
CA ALA A 36 -6.76 9.66 22.50
C ALA A 36 -7.89 10.39 23.20
N TYR A 37 -8.82 9.63 23.74
CA TYR A 37 -9.89 10.11 24.59
C TYR A 37 -9.74 9.56 26.00
N ASP A 38 -9.73 10.47 26.95
CA ASP A 38 -9.82 10.20 28.37
C ASP A 38 -11.06 10.90 28.93
N LYS A 39 -11.71 10.28 29.93
CA LYS A 39 -12.95 10.80 30.49
C LYS A 39 -12.75 12.14 31.25
N GLU A 40 -11.60 12.35 31.84
CA GLU A 40 -11.29 13.55 32.64
C GLU A 40 -10.67 14.65 31.79
N ILE A 41 -9.76 14.28 30.86
CA ILE A 41 -9.00 15.22 30.05
C ILE A 41 -9.74 15.57 28.75
N GLY A 42 -10.53 14.63 28.23
CA GLY A 42 -11.18 14.75 26.90
C GLY A 42 -10.28 14.26 25.77
N LEU A 43 -10.43 14.86 24.59
CA LEU A 43 -9.65 14.51 23.40
C LEU A 43 -8.28 15.20 23.42
N GLN A 44 -7.24 14.40 23.22
CA GLN A 44 -5.83 14.80 23.12
C GLN A 44 -5.29 14.42 21.74
N ARG A 45 -4.26 15.12 21.23
CA ARG A 45 -3.67 14.83 19.91
C ARG A 45 -2.19 15.15 19.87
N LYS A 46 -1.40 14.27 19.21
CA LYS A 46 0.00 14.49 18.85
C LYS A 46 0.26 14.09 17.40
N ILE A 47 1.01 14.92 16.68
CA ILE A 47 1.41 14.66 15.27
C ILE A 47 2.90 15.00 15.14
N HIS A 48 3.65 14.12 14.48
CA HIS A 48 5.06 14.31 14.20
C HIS A 48 5.40 14.07 12.73
N ASN A 49 6.42 14.78 12.25
CA ASN A 49 7.13 14.42 11.03
C ASN A 49 8.03 13.22 11.31
N ILE A 50 7.85 12.13 10.54
CA ILE A 50 8.61 10.89 10.68
C ILE A 50 9.55 10.63 9.46
N GLU A 51 9.77 11.64 8.60
CA GLU A 51 10.63 11.49 7.42
C GLU A 51 12.08 11.14 7.78
N ASN A 52 12.57 11.73 8.87
CA ASN A 52 13.97 11.59 9.29
C ASN A 52 14.16 10.70 10.53
N SER A 53 13.09 10.16 11.09
CA SER A 53 13.14 9.29 12.27
C SER A 53 11.92 8.38 12.30
N PRO A 54 12.08 7.10 12.70
CA PRO A 54 10.95 6.17 12.79
C PRO A 54 9.85 6.68 13.74
N PHE A 55 8.61 6.21 13.50
CA PHE A 55 7.46 6.51 14.34
C PHE A 55 7.77 6.25 15.84
N ARG A 56 8.32 5.08 16.16
CA ARG A 56 8.68 4.71 17.54
C ARG A 56 9.52 5.76 18.24
N THR A 57 10.56 6.27 17.58
CA THR A 57 11.47 7.26 18.15
C THR A 57 10.77 8.61 18.37
N LYS A 58 9.85 8.98 17.48
CA LYS A 58 9.12 10.25 17.58
C LYS A 58 8.04 10.24 18.66
N PHE A 59 7.53 9.09 18.99
CA PHE A 59 6.45 8.89 19.95
C PHE A 59 6.90 8.15 21.23
N GLU A 60 8.22 8.01 21.49
CA GLU A 60 8.76 7.26 22.62
C GLU A 60 8.28 7.77 23.99
N HIS A 61 7.98 9.08 24.09
CA HIS A 61 7.48 9.72 25.32
C HIS A 61 5.95 9.83 25.37
N ILE A 62 5.24 9.20 24.45
CA ILE A 62 3.78 9.34 24.33
C ILE A 62 3.05 8.87 25.58
N PHE A 63 3.59 7.88 26.29
CA PHE A 63 3.02 7.33 27.52
C PHE A 63 3.06 8.28 28.71
N ASP A 64 3.98 9.26 28.69
CA ASP A 64 4.09 10.32 29.71
C ASP A 64 3.20 11.53 29.37
N GLU A 65 2.78 11.64 28.10
CA GLU A 65 2.15 12.83 27.55
C GLU A 65 0.66 12.65 27.24
N MET A 66 0.22 11.42 27.06
CA MET A 66 -1.17 11.08 26.71
C MET A 66 -1.63 9.85 27.46
N GLN A 67 -2.92 9.85 27.82
CA GLN A 67 -3.62 8.69 28.37
C GLN A 67 -5.00 8.57 27.73
N GLY A 68 -5.58 7.38 27.77
CA GLY A 68 -6.94 7.20 27.24
C GLY A 68 -7.41 5.76 27.18
N THR A 69 -8.71 5.61 27.26
CA THR A 69 -9.40 4.31 27.09
C THR A 69 -9.87 4.09 25.66
N SER A 70 -9.78 5.12 24.81
CA SER A 70 -10.03 4.99 23.38
C SER A 70 -9.08 5.88 22.60
N ALA A 71 -8.54 5.38 21.50
CA ALA A 71 -7.57 6.12 20.71
C ALA A 71 -7.64 5.73 19.21
N ILE A 72 -7.19 6.65 18.36
CA ILE A 72 -6.90 6.42 16.95
C ILE A 72 -5.53 6.94 16.61
N GLY A 73 -4.91 6.36 15.60
CA GLY A 73 -3.67 6.88 15.06
C GLY A 73 -3.44 6.44 13.64
N CYS A 74 -2.51 7.10 12.98
CA CYS A 74 -2.19 6.80 11.59
C CYS A 74 -0.75 7.09 11.23
N ILE A 75 -0.30 6.40 10.20
CA ILE A 75 0.85 6.75 9.38
C ILE A 75 0.32 7.34 8.07
N SER A 76 0.87 8.45 7.62
CA SER A 76 0.43 9.14 6.40
C SER A 76 1.62 9.62 5.56
N ASP A 77 1.46 9.58 4.24
CA ASP A 77 2.39 10.17 3.28
C ASP A 77 1.94 11.55 2.78
N THR A 78 0.77 12.01 3.20
CA THR A 78 0.17 13.25 2.73
C THR A 78 0.02 14.25 3.88
N ASP A 79 -1.13 14.32 4.45
CA ASP A 79 -1.54 15.39 5.34
C ASP A 79 -1.29 15.05 6.82
N PRO A 80 -1.04 16.07 7.66
CA PRO A 80 -1.00 15.89 9.11
C PRO A 80 -2.36 15.44 9.64
N GLN A 81 -2.39 14.34 10.37
CA GLN A 81 -3.62 13.78 10.98
C GLN A 81 -3.25 12.88 12.16
N PRO A 82 -4.18 12.56 13.09
CA PRO A 82 -5.63 12.87 13.08
C PRO A 82 -5.94 14.37 13.19
N MET A 83 -7.10 14.79 12.62
CA MET A 83 -7.64 16.13 12.79
C MET A 83 -8.61 16.17 13.96
N LEU A 84 -8.55 17.21 14.80
CA LEU A 84 -9.59 17.49 15.80
C LEU A 84 -10.61 18.47 15.22
N ILE A 85 -11.84 18.04 15.18
CA ILE A 85 -12.95 18.78 14.58
C ILE A 85 -14.01 19.07 15.64
N ARG A 86 -14.52 20.28 15.66
CA ARG A 86 -15.72 20.66 16.42
C ARG A 86 -16.83 21.06 15.48
N SER A 87 -17.96 20.38 15.56
CA SER A 87 -19.08 20.59 14.66
C SER A 87 -20.43 20.33 15.36
N LYS A 88 -21.52 20.39 14.61
CA LYS A 88 -22.85 20.00 15.11
C LYS A 88 -22.94 18.50 15.53
N LEU A 89 -22.03 17.65 15.04
CA LEU A 89 -21.96 16.25 15.45
C LEU A 89 -21.18 16.03 16.76
N GLY A 90 -20.74 17.11 17.43
CA GLY A 90 -19.90 17.10 18.62
C GLY A 90 -18.43 17.36 18.27
N THR A 91 -17.55 17.16 19.25
CA THR A 91 -16.09 17.19 19.06
C THR A 91 -15.61 15.77 18.78
N TYR A 92 -14.74 15.61 17.77
CA TYR A 92 -14.19 14.31 17.40
C TYR A 92 -12.81 14.43 16.76
N ALA A 93 -12.05 13.33 16.83
CA ALA A 93 -10.83 13.17 16.04
C ALA A 93 -11.13 12.30 14.83
N ILE A 94 -10.54 12.64 13.68
CA ILE A 94 -10.73 11.89 12.43
C ILE A 94 -9.39 11.62 11.75
N THR A 95 -9.24 10.42 11.20
CA THR A 95 -8.17 10.07 10.27
C THR A 95 -8.74 9.40 9.03
N THR A 96 -8.10 9.65 7.89
CA THR A 96 -8.52 9.14 6.59
C THR A 96 -7.35 8.52 5.85
N VAL A 97 -7.62 7.45 5.09
CA VAL A 97 -6.64 6.85 4.18
C VAL A 97 -7.27 6.60 2.82
N GLY A 98 -6.65 7.18 1.79
CA GLY A 98 -7.11 7.10 0.42
C GLY A 98 -6.59 8.25 -0.43
N ILE A 99 -7.16 8.41 -1.61
CA ILE A 99 -6.91 9.52 -2.54
C ILE A 99 -8.24 10.09 -2.98
N ILE A 100 -8.33 11.40 -2.99
CA ILE A 100 -9.45 12.17 -3.52
C ILE A 100 -8.97 12.87 -4.77
N ASN A 101 -9.54 12.56 -5.93
CA ASN A 101 -9.13 13.14 -7.21
C ASN A 101 -9.82 14.49 -7.48
N ASN A 102 -11.05 14.65 -7.03
CA ASN A 102 -11.86 15.85 -7.24
C ASN A 102 -11.82 16.86 -6.07
N VAL A 103 -10.65 17.00 -5.41
CA VAL A 103 -10.47 17.86 -4.22
C VAL A 103 -10.94 19.29 -4.47
N ASN A 104 -10.50 19.92 -5.57
CA ASN A 104 -10.85 21.31 -5.84
C ASN A 104 -12.36 21.52 -6.05
N GLU A 105 -13.00 20.64 -6.80
CA GLU A 105 -14.46 20.65 -7.01
C GLU A 105 -15.21 20.54 -5.67
N LEU A 106 -14.79 19.64 -4.80
CA LEU A 106 -15.43 19.46 -3.50
C LEU A 106 -15.21 20.65 -2.57
N ILE A 107 -14.03 21.28 -2.61
CA ILE A 107 -13.74 22.52 -1.86
C ILE A 107 -14.65 23.65 -2.36
N ASP A 108 -14.73 23.88 -3.67
CA ASP A 108 -15.54 24.93 -4.27
C ASP A 108 -17.03 24.76 -3.91
N ASN A 109 -17.52 23.52 -3.93
CA ASN A 109 -18.88 23.17 -3.51
C ASN A 109 -19.11 23.45 -2.01
N CYS A 110 -18.15 23.12 -1.14
CA CYS A 110 -18.25 23.41 0.29
C CYS A 110 -18.27 24.91 0.57
N LEU A 111 -17.40 25.68 -0.08
CA LEU A 111 -17.29 27.13 0.10
C LEU A 111 -18.52 27.90 -0.41
N SER A 112 -19.05 27.50 -1.59
CA SER A 112 -20.14 28.22 -2.24
C SER A 112 -21.55 27.93 -1.68
N HIS A 113 -21.76 26.70 -1.17
CA HIS A 113 -23.12 26.28 -0.78
C HIS A 113 -23.33 26.11 0.72
N ASN A 114 -22.27 25.90 1.50
CA ASN A 114 -22.40 25.47 2.90
C ASN A 114 -21.71 26.40 3.92
N GLY A 115 -21.12 27.52 3.48
CA GLY A 115 -20.44 28.46 4.37
C GLY A 115 -19.26 27.85 5.14
N CYS A 116 -18.63 26.82 4.57
CA CYS A 116 -17.45 26.18 5.15
C CYS A 116 -16.22 27.08 5.01
N TYR A 117 -15.26 26.89 5.87
CA TYR A 117 -13.90 27.41 5.73
C TYR A 117 -12.91 26.27 5.97
N PHE A 118 -11.70 26.42 5.48
CA PHE A 118 -10.63 25.45 5.61
C PHE A 118 -9.35 26.14 6.08
N ASP A 119 -8.59 25.46 6.92
CA ASP A 119 -7.23 25.88 7.23
C ASP A 119 -6.35 25.72 5.98
N ALA A 120 -5.76 26.82 5.52
CA ALA A 120 -4.82 26.78 4.41
C ALA A 120 -3.44 26.29 4.88
N MET A 121 -2.99 25.15 4.35
CA MET A 121 -1.62 24.66 4.51
C MET A 121 -0.64 25.45 3.62
N THR A 122 0.65 25.26 3.82
CA THR A 122 1.71 25.82 2.97
C THR A 122 1.43 25.58 1.48
N GLY A 123 1.42 26.65 0.70
CA GLY A 123 1.06 26.61 -0.72
C GLY A 123 -0.43 26.66 -1.01
N GLY A 124 -1.27 27.04 -0.04
CA GLY A 124 -2.72 27.22 -0.20
C GLY A 124 -3.51 25.91 -0.33
N ARG A 125 -2.90 24.77 -0.07
CA ARG A 125 -3.58 23.48 -0.11
C ARG A 125 -4.48 23.29 1.11
N VAL A 126 -5.56 22.57 0.95
CA VAL A 126 -6.44 22.11 2.02
C VAL A 126 -6.05 20.70 2.45
N ASN A 127 -6.13 20.42 3.74
CA ASN A 127 -5.95 19.06 4.27
C ASN A 127 -7.12 18.18 3.81
N THR A 128 -6.83 17.09 3.12
CA THR A 128 -7.87 16.21 2.57
C THR A 128 -8.71 15.52 3.65
N THR A 129 -8.15 15.29 4.84
CA THR A 129 -8.89 14.78 6.00
C THR A 129 -9.88 15.83 6.54
N GLU A 130 -9.49 17.10 6.53
CA GLU A 130 -10.40 18.22 6.87
C GLU A 130 -11.55 18.33 5.87
N LEU A 131 -11.25 18.18 4.56
CA LEU A 131 -12.28 18.16 3.52
C LEU A 131 -13.28 17.02 3.76
N VAL A 132 -12.83 15.79 4.07
CA VAL A 132 -13.72 14.68 4.40
C VAL A 132 -14.57 15.00 5.63
N ALA A 133 -13.99 15.62 6.67
CA ALA A 133 -14.75 16.06 7.84
C ALA A 133 -15.82 17.12 7.48
N ALA A 134 -15.49 18.07 6.62
CA ALA A 134 -16.45 19.08 6.13
C ALA A 134 -17.62 18.45 5.36
N LEU A 135 -17.35 17.44 4.53
CA LEU A 135 -18.40 16.67 3.85
C LEU A 135 -19.29 15.92 4.83
N ILE A 136 -18.70 15.25 5.82
CA ILE A 136 -19.42 14.51 6.88
C ILE A 136 -20.33 15.46 7.66
N ASN A 137 -19.85 16.65 8.00
CA ASN A 137 -20.57 17.65 8.78
C ASN A 137 -21.76 18.27 8.05
N GLN A 138 -21.97 18.01 6.76
CA GLN A 138 -23.16 18.45 6.04
C GLN A 138 -24.41 17.66 6.41
N LYS A 139 -24.26 16.50 7.07
CA LYS A 139 -25.39 15.62 7.46
C LYS A 139 -25.60 15.62 8.98
N GLU A 140 -26.71 15.01 9.42
CA GLU A 140 -27.11 15.05 10.82
C GLU A 140 -26.50 13.93 11.67
N THR A 141 -25.97 12.89 11.03
CA THR A 141 -25.30 11.78 11.72
C THR A 141 -23.98 11.43 11.04
N PHE A 142 -23.05 10.82 11.78
CA PHE A 142 -21.80 10.30 11.19
C PHE A 142 -22.08 9.29 10.07
N ALA A 143 -23.06 8.42 10.22
CA ALA A 143 -23.40 7.41 9.23
C ALA A 143 -23.83 8.06 7.90
N GLU A 144 -24.79 8.98 7.94
CA GLU A 144 -25.25 9.71 6.76
C GLU A 144 -24.13 10.58 6.15
N GLY A 145 -23.32 11.22 7.01
CA GLY A 145 -22.19 12.04 6.58
C GLY A 145 -21.10 11.24 5.87
N ILE A 146 -20.74 10.08 6.40
CA ILE A 146 -19.76 9.18 5.77
C ILE A 146 -20.30 8.65 4.44
N GLN A 147 -21.56 8.21 4.39
CA GLN A 147 -22.19 7.74 3.15
C GLN A 147 -22.22 8.84 2.09
N TYR A 148 -22.56 10.07 2.48
CA TYR A 148 -22.53 11.22 1.59
C TYR A 148 -21.10 11.51 1.09
N ALA A 149 -20.10 11.59 1.97
CA ALA A 149 -18.72 11.82 1.60
C ALA A 149 -18.23 10.78 0.59
N GLN A 150 -18.49 9.49 0.86
CA GLN A 150 -18.13 8.40 -0.04
C GLN A 150 -18.88 8.43 -1.38
N SER A 151 -20.06 9.05 -1.45
CA SER A 151 -20.85 9.15 -2.69
C SER A 151 -20.34 10.24 -3.63
N VAL A 152 -19.74 11.32 -3.09
CA VAL A 152 -19.27 12.49 -3.88
C VAL A 152 -17.77 12.49 -4.13
N ILE A 153 -17.00 11.68 -3.39
CA ILE A 153 -15.55 11.53 -3.58
C ILE A 153 -15.28 10.68 -4.83
N ASP A 154 -14.58 11.27 -5.81
CA ASP A 154 -13.89 10.50 -6.84
C ASP A 154 -12.56 10.01 -6.28
N GLY A 155 -12.48 8.71 -6.00
CA GLY A 155 -11.28 8.11 -5.41
C GLY A 155 -11.59 7.07 -4.35
N THR A 156 -10.88 7.19 -3.22
CA THR A 156 -10.93 6.23 -2.10
C THR A 156 -10.82 6.97 -0.78
N ALA A 157 -11.66 6.63 0.19
CA ALA A 157 -11.58 7.17 1.55
C ALA A 157 -12.04 6.13 2.58
N ASN A 158 -11.08 5.47 3.23
CA ASN A 158 -11.32 4.79 4.50
C ASN A 158 -11.29 5.82 5.63
N ILE A 159 -12.21 5.73 6.56
CA ILE A 159 -12.43 6.75 7.59
C ILE A 159 -12.46 6.10 8.96
N LEU A 160 -11.75 6.70 9.91
CA LEU A 160 -11.80 6.30 11.31
C LEU A 160 -12.00 7.54 12.18
N ILE A 161 -13.04 7.54 13.01
CA ILE A 161 -13.44 8.64 13.88
C ILE A 161 -13.40 8.18 15.33
N LEU A 162 -12.82 9.00 16.21
CA LEU A 162 -12.90 8.91 17.66
C LEU A 162 -13.76 10.07 18.17
N THR A 163 -14.88 9.76 18.79
CA THR A 163 -15.82 10.77 19.32
C THR A 163 -15.44 11.24 20.72
N GLU A 164 -15.93 12.40 21.14
CA GLU A 164 -15.81 12.94 22.51
C GLU A 164 -16.46 12.07 23.61
N LYS A 165 -17.07 10.93 23.23
CA LYS A 165 -17.63 9.94 24.15
C LYS A 165 -16.80 8.65 24.16
N GLY A 166 -15.62 8.65 23.59
CA GLY A 166 -14.73 7.49 23.49
C GLY A 166 -15.23 6.37 22.58
N ASN A 167 -16.21 6.62 21.69
CA ASN A 167 -16.64 5.62 20.72
C ASN A 167 -15.83 5.76 19.44
N LEU A 168 -15.59 4.64 18.75
CA LEU A 168 -15.06 4.65 17.39
C LEU A 168 -16.18 4.54 16.36
N VAL A 169 -16.00 5.20 15.22
CA VAL A 169 -16.77 4.96 14.00
C VAL A 169 -15.77 4.62 12.90
N ALA A 170 -15.85 3.41 12.38
CA ALA A 170 -14.97 2.91 11.32
C ALA A 170 -15.76 2.69 10.03
N ALA A 171 -15.21 3.12 8.90
CA ALA A 171 -15.82 2.97 7.60
C ALA A 171 -14.79 2.51 6.56
N ARG A 172 -15.14 1.45 5.84
CA ARG A 172 -14.41 1.03 4.64
C ARG A 172 -14.90 1.84 3.43
N ASP A 173 -14.02 2.15 2.50
CA ASP A 173 -14.38 2.90 1.30
C ASP A 173 -15.51 2.23 0.48
N ARG A 174 -16.19 3.02 -0.33
CA ARG A 174 -17.39 2.59 -1.08
C ARG A 174 -17.20 1.31 -1.89
N LEU A 175 -16.02 1.08 -2.44
CA LEU A 175 -15.70 -0.12 -3.25
C LEU A 175 -14.78 -1.11 -2.53
N GLY A 176 -14.45 -0.89 -1.25
CA GLY A 176 -13.62 -1.80 -0.46
C GLY A 176 -12.21 -1.99 -1.00
N ARG A 177 -11.60 -0.96 -1.58
CA ARG A 177 -10.28 -1.06 -2.24
C ARG A 177 -9.14 -1.39 -1.28
N ILE A 178 -9.28 -1.02 -0.02
CA ILE A 178 -8.34 -1.32 1.06
C ILE A 178 -9.11 -2.04 2.18
N PRO A 179 -8.50 -2.98 2.90
CA PRO A 179 -9.16 -3.66 4.01
C PRO A 179 -9.40 -2.71 5.19
N VAL A 180 -10.44 -2.96 5.96
CA VAL A 180 -10.66 -2.45 7.31
C VAL A 180 -11.15 -3.61 8.15
N GLN A 181 -10.34 -4.03 9.10
CA GLN A 181 -10.57 -5.22 9.90
C GLN A 181 -10.88 -4.86 11.34
N ILE A 182 -11.73 -5.63 11.99
CA ILE A 182 -12.15 -5.46 13.36
C ILE A 182 -11.62 -6.63 14.17
N GLY A 183 -10.92 -6.31 15.27
CA GLY A 183 -10.47 -7.27 16.27
C GLY A 183 -11.12 -7.02 17.61
N LYS A 184 -11.12 -8.03 18.48
CA LYS A 184 -11.68 -7.99 19.83
C LYS A 184 -10.79 -8.72 20.80
N ASN A 185 -10.69 -8.20 22.03
CA ASN A 185 -10.18 -8.93 23.20
C ASN A 185 -11.17 -8.80 24.39
N GLU A 186 -10.75 -9.18 25.59
CA GLU A 186 -11.58 -9.08 26.80
C GLU A 186 -11.93 -7.63 27.18
N ASP A 187 -11.06 -6.66 26.86
CA ASP A 187 -11.22 -5.26 27.23
C ASP A 187 -11.96 -4.42 26.21
N GLY A 188 -12.00 -4.83 24.94
CA GLY A 188 -12.68 -4.02 23.92
C GLY A 188 -12.44 -4.44 22.48
N TYR A 189 -12.50 -3.45 21.59
CA TYR A 189 -12.38 -3.64 20.13
C TYR A 189 -11.27 -2.78 19.55
N CYS A 190 -10.64 -3.29 18.50
CA CYS A 190 -9.72 -2.52 17.68
C CYS A 190 -10.06 -2.56 16.19
N VAL A 191 -9.53 -1.61 15.46
CA VAL A 191 -9.66 -1.43 14.01
C VAL A 191 -8.28 -1.35 13.40
N SER A 192 -8.01 -2.10 12.34
CA SER A 192 -6.72 -2.13 11.66
C SER A 192 -6.85 -2.34 10.16
N PHE A 193 -5.81 -1.96 9.39
CA PHE A 193 -5.65 -2.41 8.02
C PHE A 193 -4.96 -3.77 7.94
N GLU A 194 -4.11 -4.06 8.93
CA GLU A 194 -3.24 -5.24 8.94
C GLU A 194 -3.62 -6.19 10.06
N GLU A 195 -4.09 -7.39 9.72
CA GLU A 195 -4.53 -8.42 10.67
C GLU A 195 -3.40 -8.83 11.64
N PHE A 196 -2.15 -8.79 11.21
CA PHE A 196 -1.05 -9.20 12.09
C PHE A 196 -0.92 -8.32 13.34
N ALA A 197 -1.43 -7.10 13.32
CA ALA A 197 -1.49 -6.23 14.48
C ALA A 197 -2.33 -6.90 15.61
N PHE A 198 -3.41 -7.59 15.26
CA PHE A 198 -4.26 -8.31 16.22
C PHE A 198 -3.47 -9.38 16.95
N THR A 199 -2.80 -10.27 16.21
CA THR A 199 -1.97 -11.33 16.79
C THR A 199 -0.89 -10.77 17.74
N LYS A 200 -0.30 -9.62 17.39
CA LYS A 200 0.76 -9.00 18.19
C LYS A 200 0.25 -8.33 19.47
N LEU A 201 -0.99 -7.85 19.45
CA LEU A 201 -1.59 -7.10 20.55
C LEU A 201 -2.61 -7.94 21.35
N GLY A 202 -2.76 -9.23 21.03
CA GLY A 202 -3.68 -10.13 21.75
C GLY A 202 -5.16 -9.93 21.42
N TYR A 203 -5.46 -9.52 20.19
CA TYR A 203 -6.83 -9.42 19.69
C TYR A 203 -7.15 -10.60 18.78
N GLU A 204 -8.39 -11.08 18.85
CA GLU A 204 -8.94 -12.06 17.93
C GLU A 204 -9.69 -11.35 16.79
N PRO A 205 -9.51 -11.77 15.52
CA PRO A 205 -10.26 -11.23 14.40
C PRO A 205 -11.77 -11.46 14.57
N VAL A 206 -12.56 -10.43 14.35
CA VAL A 206 -14.06 -10.50 14.38
C VAL A 206 -14.62 -10.51 12.98
N CYS A 207 -14.28 -9.52 12.16
CA CYS A 207 -14.72 -9.41 10.77
C CYS A 207 -13.83 -8.44 9.99
N GLU A 208 -13.89 -8.54 8.67
CA GLU A 208 -13.45 -7.52 7.74
C GLU A 208 -14.69 -6.78 7.24
N LEU A 209 -14.69 -5.45 7.30
CA LEU A 209 -15.82 -4.65 6.83
C LEU A 209 -16.00 -4.80 5.32
N GLY A 210 -17.23 -4.90 4.85
CA GLY A 210 -17.54 -4.91 3.43
C GLY A 210 -17.46 -3.52 2.78
N PRO A 211 -17.64 -3.42 1.45
CA PRO A 211 -17.56 -2.15 0.70
C PRO A 211 -18.58 -1.13 1.22
N GLY A 212 -18.13 0.07 1.59
CA GLY A 212 -18.99 1.14 2.12
C GLY A 212 -19.62 0.87 3.48
N GLU A 213 -19.26 -0.23 4.14
CA GLU A 213 -19.78 -0.57 5.46
C GLU A 213 -19.26 0.40 6.51
N VAL A 214 -20.18 0.78 7.43
CA VAL A 214 -19.88 1.67 8.56
C VAL A 214 -20.32 0.99 9.87
N VAL A 215 -19.39 0.92 10.81
CA VAL A 215 -19.66 0.36 12.14
C VAL A 215 -19.31 1.36 13.24
N LYS A 216 -20.04 1.29 14.35
CA LYS A 216 -19.73 1.96 15.61
C LYS A 216 -19.25 0.94 16.61
N LEU A 217 -18.12 1.21 17.24
CA LEU A 217 -17.49 0.37 18.24
C LEU A 217 -17.50 1.08 19.60
N LYS A 218 -17.78 0.30 20.62
CA LYS A 218 -17.64 0.63 22.04
C LYS A 218 -16.91 -0.51 22.72
N PRO A 219 -16.38 -0.33 23.93
CA PRO A 219 -15.73 -1.42 24.65
C PRO A 219 -16.61 -2.66 24.85
N ASP A 220 -17.92 -2.47 24.95
CA ASP A 220 -18.93 -3.50 25.23
C ASP A 220 -19.64 -4.04 23.99
N GLY A 221 -19.41 -3.46 22.78
CA GLY A 221 -20.11 -3.95 21.61
C GLY A 221 -19.82 -3.21 20.30
N MET A 222 -20.18 -3.87 19.23
CA MET A 222 -20.15 -3.36 17.84
C MET A 222 -21.59 -3.22 17.33
N LYS A 223 -21.87 -2.09 16.65
CA LYS A 223 -23.14 -1.85 15.96
C LYS A 223 -22.87 -1.45 14.52
N GLN A 224 -23.44 -2.20 13.58
CA GLN A 224 -23.48 -1.81 12.17
C GLN A 224 -24.40 -0.60 12.00
N LEU A 225 -23.89 0.46 11.40
CA LEU A 225 -24.65 1.68 11.09
C LEU A 225 -25.11 1.70 9.63
N ILE A 226 -24.25 1.23 8.72
CA ILE A 226 -24.54 1.07 7.29
C ILE A 226 -24.08 -0.31 6.87
N ALA A 227 -24.97 -1.05 6.21
CA ALA A 227 -24.67 -2.38 5.68
C ALA A 227 -23.72 -2.28 4.46
N PRO A 228 -22.93 -3.32 4.20
CA PRO A 228 -22.00 -3.33 3.05
C PRO A 228 -22.74 -3.27 1.71
N GLY A 229 -22.14 -2.59 0.76
CA GLY A 229 -22.54 -2.61 -0.64
C GLY A 229 -22.25 -3.96 -1.30
N LYS A 230 -22.85 -4.17 -2.48
CA LYS A 230 -22.67 -5.41 -3.25
C LYS A 230 -21.44 -5.41 -4.12
N GLU A 231 -20.96 -4.23 -4.51
CA GLU A 231 -19.85 -4.06 -5.44
C GLU A 231 -18.54 -3.88 -4.69
N MET A 232 -17.57 -4.74 -5.00
CA MET A 232 -16.21 -4.68 -4.47
C MET A 232 -15.21 -4.49 -5.59
N ARG A 233 -14.13 -3.75 -5.31
CA ARG A 233 -12.97 -3.55 -6.21
C ARG A 233 -11.69 -3.50 -5.40
N MET A 234 -11.42 -4.56 -4.64
CA MET A 234 -10.22 -4.61 -3.81
C MET A 234 -8.94 -4.59 -4.64
N CYS A 235 -7.95 -3.85 -4.20
CA CYS A 235 -6.71 -3.67 -4.93
C CYS A 235 -5.90 -4.98 -5.00
N ALA A 236 -5.76 -5.56 -6.20
CA ALA A 236 -4.98 -6.78 -6.39
C ALA A 236 -3.48 -6.59 -6.09
N PHE A 237 -2.97 -5.37 -6.17
CA PHE A 237 -1.58 -5.03 -5.88
C PHE A 237 -1.22 -5.11 -4.39
N LEU A 238 -2.22 -5.13 -3.50
CA LEU A 238 -2.00 -5.37 -2.06
C LEU A 238 -1.31 -6.70 -1.83
N TRP A 239 -1.79 -7.79 -2.43
CA TRP A 239 -1.17 -9.10 -2.27
C TRP A 239 0.20 -9.19 -2.93
N SER A 240 0.37 -8.59 -4.09
CA SER A 240 1.64 -8.68 -4.83
C SER A 240 2.78 -7.93 -4.16
N TYR A 241 2.49 -6.76 -3.54
CA TYR A 241 3.53 -5.88 -3.03
C TYR A 241 3.27 -5.30 -1.64
N TYR A 242 2.11 -4.61 -1.45
CA TYR A 242 1.95 -3.71 -0.31
C TYR A 242 1.60 -4.39 1.00
N GLY A 243 0.79 -5.45 0.95
CA GLY A 243 0.33 -6.15 2.14
C GLY A 243 1.48 -6.76 2.93
N TYR A 244 1.35 -6.71 4.25
CA TYR A 244 2.33 -7.38 5.09
C TYR A 244 2.24 -8.91 4.92
N PRO A 245 3.36 -9.65 4.86
CA PRO A 245 3.34 -11.07 4.51
C PRO A 245 2.40 -11.93 5.36
N THR A 246 2.29 -11.65 6.64
CA THR A 246 1.45 -12.42 7.56
C THR A 246 -0.01 -11.99 7.60
N SER A 247 -0.38 -10.89 6.93
CA SER A 247 -1.76 -10.42 6.87
C SER A 247 -2.62 -11.24 5.91
N THR A 248 -3.90 -11.28 6.20
CA THR A 248 -4.95 -11.94 5.41
C THR A 248 -5.99 -10.89 5.03
N TYR A 249 -6.38 -10.86 3.76
CA TYR A 249 -7.44 -9.97 3.26
C TYR A 249 -8.45 -10.81 2.50
N GLU A 250 -9.73 -10.61 2.76
CA GLU A 250 -10.83 -11.39 2.15
C GLU A 250 -10.56 -12.91 2.22
N GLY A 251 -9.99 -13.38 3.33
CA GLY A 251 -9.64 -14.79 3.53
C GLY A 251 -8.40 -15.27 2.80
N VAL A 252 -7.66 -14.40 2.11
CA VAL A 252 -6.47 -14.78 1.33
C VAL A 252 -5.20 -14.22 1.97
N ASN A 253 -4.35 -15.10 2.50
CA ASN A 253 -3.07 -14.71 3.08
C ASN A 253 -2.08 -14.20 2.02
N VAL A 254 -1.38 -13.13 2.33
CA VAL A 254 -0.46 -12.43 1.43
C VAL A 254 0.72 -13.31 1.03
N GLU A 255 1.42 -13.93 2.00
CA GLU A 255 2.59 -14.76 1.73
C GLU A 255 2.25 -16.00 0.90
N ALA A 256 1.17 -16.70 1.27
CA ALA A 256 0.70 -17.87 0.55
C ALA A 256 0.29 -17.54 -0.90
N MET A 257 -0.34 -16.36 -1.12
CA MET A 257 -0.64 -15.88 -2.46
C MET A 257 0.62 -15.66 -3.28
N ARG A 258 1.65 -15.03 -2.71
CA ARG A 258 2.92 -14.77 -3.40
C ARG A 258 3.61 -16.06 -3.83
N TYR A 259 3.56 -17.11 -3.01
CA TYR A 259 4.08 -18.44 -3.39
C TYR A 259 3.31 -19.03 -4.57
N ARG A 260 1.97 -18.99 -4.55
CA ARG A 260 1.14 -19.45 -5.67
C ARG A 260 1.44 -18.66 -6.95
N ASN A 261 1.60 -17.34 -6.83
CA ASN A 261 1.92 -16.48 -7.96
C ASN A 261 3.29 -16.80 -8.57
N GLY A 262 4.30 -17.04 -7.74
CA GLY A 262 5.63 -17.48 -8.19
C GLY A 262 5.60 -18.82 -8.91
N ALA A 263 4.84 -19.79 -8.40
CA ALA A 263 4.63 -21.08 -9.03
C ALA A 263 3.94 -20.93 -10.41
N ALA A 264 2.93 -20.06 -10.53
CA ALA A 264 2.24 -19.80 -11.79
C ALA A 264 3.17 -19.17 -12.86
N ILE A 265 4.10 -18.29 -12.45
CA ILE A 265 5.13 -17.75 -13.35
C ILE A 265 6.04 -18.88 -13.86
N ALA A 266 6.47 -19.75 -12.98
CA ALA A 266 7.32 -20.90 -13.34
C ALA A 266 6.62 -21.87 -14.32
N GLU A 267 5.36 -22.20 -14.07
CA GLU A 267 4.55 -23.02 -14.97
C GLU A 267 4.47 -22.43 -16.38
N ARG A 268 4.24 -21.12 -16.45
CA ARG A 268 4.19 -20.44 -17.74
C ARG A 268 5.52 -20.46 -18.48
N ASP A 269 6.63 -20.28 -17.79
CA ASP A 269 7.95 -20.37 -18.40
C ASP A 269 8.22 -21.78 -18.94
N MET A 270 7.82 -22.82 -18.21
CA MET A 270 7.95 -24.23 -18.66
C MET A 270 7.09 -24.50 -19.91
N VAL A 271 5.83 -24.06 -19.91
CA VAL A 271 4.91 -24.25 -21.05
C VAL A 271 5.40 -23.51 -22.30
N GLN A 272 6.01 -22.33 -22.12
CA GLN A 272 6.58 -21.56 -23.24
C GLN A 272 7.92 -22.12 -23.74
N GLY A 273 8.37 -23.27 -23.23
CA GLY A 273 9.62 -23.89 -23.64
C GLY A 273 10.85 -23.02 -23.37
N ARG A 274 10.79 -22.12 -22.41
CA ARG A 274 11.93 -21.27 -22.01
C ARG A 274 12.92 -22.11 -21.23
N SER A 275 13.64 -22.98 -21.95
CA SER A 275 14.76 -23.72 -21.38
C SER A 275 15.89 -22.74 -21.03
N MET A 276 16.04 -22.46 -19.76
CA MET A 276 17.12 -21.61 -19.25
C MET A 276 18.01 -22.44 -18.33
N GLU A 277 19.31 -22.35 -18.57
CA GLU A 277 20.29 -22.84 -17.60
C GLU A 277 20.29 -21.87 -16.41
N ILE A 278 19.62 -22.25 -15.32
CA ILE A 278 19.54 -21.45 -14.08
C ILE A 278 20.22 -22.25 -12.98
N ASP A 279 21.24 -21.66 -12.37
CA ASP A 279 21.90 -22.18 -11.19
C ASP A 279 21.07 -21.88 -9.94
N TYR A 280 20.63 -20.63 -9.80
CA TYR A 280 19.86 -20.18 -8.63
C TYR A 280 18.69 -19.30 -9.01
N VAL A 281 17.61 -19.46 -8.25
CA VAL A 281 16.47 -18.53 -8.23
C VAL A 281 16.61 -17.64 -7.00
N GLY A 282 16.51 -16.34 -7.15
CA GLY A 282 16.55 -15.35 -6.07
C GLY A 282 15.39 -14.37 -6.14
N GLY A 283 15.09 -13.74 -5.02
CA GLY A 283 14.11 -12.66 -4.95
C GLY A 283 14.77 -11.29 -4.77
N VAL A 284 14.21 -10.27 -5.38
CA VAL A 284 14.58 -8.90 -5.00
C VAL A 284 13.99 -8.62 -3.60
N PRO A 285 14.82 -8.33 -2.59
CA PRO A 285 14.34 -8.18 -1.22
C PRO A 285 13.50 -6.90 -1.05
N ASP A 286 12.41 -6.94 -0.24
CA ASP A 286 11.91 -8.11 0.48
C ASP A 286 10.71 -8.74 -0.26
N SER A 287 9.94 -7.95 -1.03
CA SER A 287 8.66 -8.33 -1.65
C SER A 287 8.77 -9.35 -2.78
N GLY A 288 9.88 -9.37 -3.52
CA GLY A 288 10.14 -10.38 -4.56
C GLY A 288 10.50 -11.77 -4.00
N THR A 289 10.98 -11.84 -2.76
CA THR A 289 11.46 -13.09 -2.14
C THR A 289 10.41 -14.21 -2.11
N PRO A 290 9.17 -14.02 -1.61
CA PRO A 290 8.20 -15.11 -1.57
C PRO A 290 7.77 -15.57 -2.96
N HIS A 291 7.68 -14.68 -3.94
CA HIS A 291 7.43 -15.04 -5.34
C HIS A 291 8.56 -15.92 -5.89
N ALA A 292 9.82 -15.59 -5.58
CA ALA A 292 10.99 -16.37 -5.99
C ALA A 292 11.01 -17.76 -5.33
N ILE A 293 10.62 -17.88 -4.05
CA ILE A 293 10.47 -19.15 -3.36
C ILE A 293 9.42 -20.02 -4.06
N GLY A 294 8.26 -19.45 -4.39
CA GLY A 294 7.21 -20.15 -5.14
C GLY A 294 7.69 -20.63 -6.51
N TYR A 295 8.45 -19.81 -7.23
CA TYR A 295 9.07 -20.18 -8.51
C TYR A 295 10.10 -21.30 -8.35
N ALA A 296 11.01 -21.21 -7.37
CA ALA A 296 12.04 -22.21 -7.06
C ALA A 296 11.41 -23.55 -6.71
N ASN A 297 10.43 -23.57 -5.81
CA ASN A 297 9.69 -24.76 -5.41
C ASN A 297 9.03 -25.46 -6.59
N ARG A 298 8.44 -24.70 -7.53
CA ARG A 298 7.73 -25.27 -8.70
C ARG A 298 8.68 -25.83 -9.74
N THR A 299 9.87 -25.22 -9.92
CA THR A 299 10.85 -25.64 -10.91
C THR A 299 11.84 -26.67 -10.38
N GLY A 300 11.92 -26.90 -9.07
CA GLY A 300 12.97 -27.70 -8.43
C GLY A 300 14.36 -27.08 -8.47
N LYS A 301 14.47 -25.79 -8.85
CA LYS A 301 15.73 -25.05 -8.84
C LYS A 301 16.06 -24.57 -7.43
N ALA A 302 17.35 -24.51 -7.11
CA ALA A 302 17.77 -24.02 -5.79
C ALA A 302 17.43 -22.53 -5.61
N PHE A 303 16.78 -22.18 -4.50
CA PHE A 303 16.61 -20.80 -4.06
C PHE A 303 17.89 -20.33 -3.37
N ALA A 304 18.38 -19.14 -3.74
CA ALA A 304 19.55 -18.54 -3.11
C ALA A 304 19.39 -17.03 -2.92
N ARG A 305 19.93 -16.55 -1.81
CA ARG A 305 20.00 -15.11 -1.53
C ARG A 305 21.34 -14.57 -2.05
N ALA A 306 21.43 -14.35 -3.35
CA ALA A 306 22.65 -13.86 -4.01
C ALA A 306 23.08 -12.48 -3.51
N PHE A 307 22.18 -11.70 -2.96
CA PHE A 307 22.48 -10.49 -2.19
C PHE A 307 21.51 -10.34 -1.02
N ILE A 308 21.98 -9.62 0.00
CA ILE A 308 21.25 -9.42 1.25
C ILE A 308 21.08 -7.92 1.46
N LYS A 309 19.87 -7.52 1.82
CA LYS A 309 19.60 -6.13 2.19
C LYS A 309 20.30 -5.79 3.50
N TYR A 310 21.04 -4.70 3.51
CA TYR A 310 21.65 -4.19 4.72
C TYR A 310 20.56 -3.61 5.63
N THR A 311 20.30 -4.27 6.75
CA THR A 311 19.18 -3.96 7.64
C THR A 311 19.34 -2.64 8.41
N PRO A 312 20.54 -2.22 8.91
CA PRO A 312 20.73 -0.89 9.48
C PRO A 312 20.72 0.17 8.39
N THR A 313 19.63 0.25 7.62
CA THR A 313 19.52 1.22 6.53
C THR A 313 19.02 2.55 7.05
N TRP A 314 19.54 3.61 6.45
CA TRP A 314 19.04 4.96 6.53
C TRP A 314 17.53 5.00 6.21
N ALA A 315 16.81 5.91 6.85
CA ALA A 315 15.41 6.13 6.52
C ALA A 315 15.23 6.32 4.99
N ARG A 316 14.08 5.92 4.43
CA ARG A 316 13.77 6.08 2.99
C ARG A 316 13.97 7.51 2.47
N SER A 317 13.89 8.50 3.36
CA SER A 317 14.06 9.93 3.10
C SER A 317 15.52 10.37 2.93
N PHE A 318 16.49 9.56 3.35
CA PHE A 318 17.89 9.93 3.20
C PHE A 318 18.35 9.75 1.75
N THR A 319 18.05 10.76 0.92
CA THR A 319 18.49 10.82 -0.46
C THR A 319 19.39 12.04 -0.61
N PRO A 320 20.72 11.88 -0.73
CA PRO A 320 21.63 13.01 -0.92
C PRO A 320 21.26 13.82 -2.17
N ALA A 321 21.53 15.11 -2.13
CA ALA A 321 21.28 16.00 -3.25
C ALA A 321 22.19 15.67 -4.48
N ARG A 322 23.40 15.16 -4.24
CA ARG A 322 24.36 14.84 -5.30
C ARG A 322 24.18 13.44 -5.89
N GLN A 323 24.19 13.33 -7.21
CA GLN A 323 24.01 12.07 -7.94
C GLN A 323 25.06 10.99 -7.57
N ALA A 324 26.32 11.39 -7.35
CA ALA A 324 27.42 10.50 -6.97
C ALA A 324 27.17 9.85 -5.59
N ASP A 325 26.65 10.63 -4.62
CA ASP A 325 26.33 10.14 -3.29
C ASP A 325 25.13 9.21 -3.29
N ARG A 326 24.12 9.46 -4.18
CA ARG A 326 22.98 8.55 -4.38
C ARG A 326 23.43 7.18 -4.86
N LYS A 327 24.32 7.11 -5.85
CA LYS A 327 24.89 5.84 -6.36
C LYS A 327 25.66 5.10 -5.27
N LYS A 328 26.44 5.83 -4.44
CA LYS A 328 27.18 5.24 -3.34
C LYS A 328 26.28 4.64 -2.27
N ILE A 329 25.19 5.34 -1.90
CA ILE A 329 24.20 4.87 -0.95
C ILE A 329 23.38 3.69 -1.50
N ALA A 330 23.02 3.70 -2.78
CA ALA A 330 22.34 2.57 -3.42
C ALA A 330 23.20 1.29 -3.33
N LYS A 331 24.51 1.39 -3.59
CA LYS A 331 25.47 0.27 -3.42
C LYS A 331 25.60 -0.21 -1.96
N MET A 332 25.38 0.64 -0.97
CA MET A 332 25.43 0.26 0.45
C MET A 332 24.21 -0.51 0.94
N LYS A 333 23.10 -0.49 0.19
CA LYS A 333 21.86 -1.16 0.58
C LYS A 333 21.86 -2.68 0.35
N GLN A 334 22.72 -3.15 -0.52
CA GLN A 334 22.78 -4.55 -0.94
C GLN A 334 24.20 -5.10 -0.77
N ILE A 335 24.34 -6.20 -0.05
CA ILE A 335 25.62 -6.88 0.17
C ILE A 335 25.62 -8.16 -0.66
N PRO A 336 26.58 -8.32 -1.62
CA PRO A 336 26.67 -9.52 -2.46
C PRO A 336 27.21 -10.72 -1.69
N VAL A 337 26.72 -11.89 -2.07
CA VAL A 337 27.32 -13.18 -1.70
C VAL A 337 28.06 -13.69 -2.94
N HIS A 338 29.35 -13.41 -3.02
CA HIS A 338 30.16 -13.64 -4.24
C HIS A 338 30.12 -15.07 -4.77
N GLU A 339 30.10 -16.08 -3.86
CA GLU A 339 30.03 -17.51 -4.22
C GLU A 339 28.70 -17.88 -4.92
N LEU A 340 27.64 -17.13 -4.64
CA LEU A 340 26.31 -17.33 -5.24
C LEU A 340 26.11 -16.52 -6.52
N ILE A 341 27.05 -15.62 -6.88
CA ILE A 341 26.94 -14.73 -8.04
C ILE A 341 27.96 -15.08 -9.12
N LYS A 342 29.25 -15.23 -8.75
CA LYS A 342 30.35 -15.34 -9.70
C LYS A 342 30.22 -16.58 -10.58
N GLY A 343 30.14 -16.37 -11.90
CA GLY A 343 30.03 -17.41 -12.92
C GLY A 343 28.65 -18.11 -12.95
N LYS A 344 27.64 -17.58 -12.26
CA LYS A 344 26.32 -18.20 -12.16
C LYS A 344 25.30 -17.59 -13.11
N ASN A 345 24.37 -18.42 -13.55
CA ASN A 345 23.16 -18.03 -14.25
C ASN A 345 22.06 -17.82 -13.21
N LEU A 346 21.60 -16.59 -13.03
CA LEU A 346 20.70 -16.19 -11.98
C LEU A 346 19.32 -15.83 -12.54
N LEU A 347 18.27 -16.31 -11.92
CA LEU A 347 16.90 -15.83 -12.17
C LEU A 347 16.39 -15.12 -10.93
N PHE A 348 16.03 -13.85 -11.11
CA PHE A 348 15.41 -13.07 -10.04
C PHE A 348 13.92 -12.86 -10.30
N VAL A 349 13.15 -12.90 -9.22
CA VAL A 349 11.75 -12.49 -9.22
C VAL A 349 11.64 -11.19 -8.41
N ASP A 350 11.02 -10.18 -9.01
CA ASP A 350 10.64 -8.94 -8.34
C ASP A 350 9.12 -8.81 -8.31
N ASP A 351 8.58 -8.07 -7.37
CA ASP A 351 7.14 -7.84 -7.28
C ASP A 351 6.59 -7.08 -8.49
N SER A 352 7.30 -6.05 -8.95
CA SER A 352 6.87 -5.20 -10.07
C SER A 352 8.02 -4.39 -10.68
N ILE A 353 7.86 -3.99 -11.93
CA ILE A 353 8.76 -3.06 -12.62
C ILE A 353 8.00 -1.76 -12.90
N VAL A 354 8.25 -0.72 -12.09
CA VAL A 354 7.56 0.57 -12.21
C VAL A 354 8.39 1.55 -13.04
N ARG A 355 9.48 2.10 -12.47
CA ARG A 355 10.37 3.07 -13.12
C ARG A 355 11.62 2.42 -13.70
N GLY A 356 12.03 1.28 -13.16
CA GLY A 356 13.17 0.49 -13.57
C GLY A 356 14.54 0.96 -13.05
N THR A 357 14.63 2.12 -12.40
CA THR A 357 15.93 2.70 -11.96
C THR A 357 16.63 1.80 -10.92
N GLN A 358 15.92 1.37 -9.89
CA GLN A 358 16.48 0.46 -8.86
C GLN A 358 16.86 -0.89 -9.46
N LEU A 359 16.06 -1.37 -10.39
CA LEU A 359 16.27 -2.66 -11.04
C LEU A 359 17.55 -2.64 -11.90
N GLN A 360 17.78 -1.54 -12.64
CA GLN A 360 19.01 -1.34 -13.40
C GLN A 360 20.24 -1.38 -12.48
N GLU A 361 20.20 -0.66 -11.36
CA GLU A 361 21.31 -0.66 -10.39
C GLU A 361 21.57 -2.07 -9.82
N THR A 362 20.52 -2.84 -9.56
CA THR A 362 20.65 -4.23 -9.08
C THR A 362 21.29 -5.13 -10.14
N VAL A 363 20.92 -4.99 -11.39
CA VAL A 363 21.48 -5.80 -12.50
C VAL A 363 22.93 -5.45 -12.79
N ASP A 364 23.25 -4.17 -12.86
CA ASP A 364 24.62 -3.72 -13.03
C ASP A 364 25.51 -4.23 -11.89
N PHE A 365 25.00 -4.19 -10.65
CA PHE A 365 25.67 -4.75 -9.47
C PHE A 365 25.94 -6.26 -9.60
N LEU A 366 24.96 -7.05 -10.09
CA LEU A 366 25.15 -8.49 -10.27
C LEU A 366 26.22 -8.81 -11.33
N TYR A 367 26.22 -8.10 -12.46
CA TYR A 367 27.26 -8.26 -13.49
C TYR A 367 28.63 -7.76 -13.02
N GLU A 368 28.71 -6.65 -12.27
CA GLU A 368 29.95 -6.17 -11.63
C GLU A 368 30.55 -7.24 -10.67
N ASN A 369 29.69 -8.08 -10.06
CA ASN A 369 30.11 -9.17 -9.19
C ASN A 369 30.28 -10.52 -9.92
N GLY A 370 30.27 -10.50 -11.26
CA GLY A 370 30.63 -11.63 -12.11
C GLY A 370 29.51 -12.63 -12.41
N ALA A 371 28.25 -12.21 -12.34
CA ALA A 371 27.15 -13.05 -12.84
C ALA A 371 27.35 -13.37 -14.34
N LYS A 372 27.08 -14.62 -14.74
CA LYS A 372 27.17 -15.06 -16.14
C LYS A 372 25.94 -14.60 -16.93
N SER A 373 24.76 -14.75 -16.34
CA SER A 373 23.51 -14.26 -16.90
C SER A 373 22.55 -13.84 -15.79
N VAL A 374 21.69 -12.85 -16.10
CA VAL A 374 20.64 -12.38 -15.18
C VAL A 374 19.28 -12.42 -15.90
N HIS A 375 18.42 -13.31 -15.47
CA HIS A 375 17.05 -13.45 -15.94
C HIS A 375 16.11 -12.80 -14.95
N MET A 376 15.10 -12.06 -15.43
CA MET A 376 14.16 -11.33 -14.57
C MET A 376 12.71 -11.79 -14.82
N ARG A 377 11.98 -11.94 -13.73
CA ARG A 377 10.53 -12.15 -13.72
C ARG A 377 9.86 -11.12 -12.85
N SER A 378 8.87 -10.44 -13.40
CA SER A 378 7.98 -9.57 -12.62
C SER A 378 6.78 -10.37 -12.16
N ALA A 379 6.50 -10.33 -10.87
CA ALA A 379 5.35 -11.01 -10.26
C ALA A 379 4.02 -10.31 -10.60
N CYS A 380 4.08 -9.13 -11.20
CA CYS A 380 2.94 -8.38 -11.72
C CYS A 380 3.03 -8.23 -13.25
N PRO A 381 1.89 -7.96 -13.91
CA PRO A 381 1.85 -7.43 -15.27
C PRO A 381 2.62 -6.11 -15.40
N PRO A 382 2.94 -5.66 -16.62
CA PRO A 382 3.47 -4.31 -16.82
C PRO A 382 2.55 -3.26 -16.21
N ILE A 383 3.10 -2.30 -15.48
CA ILE A 383 2.33 -1.17 -14.96
C ILE A 383 2.09 -0.18 -16.11
N MET A 384 0.84 -0.09 -16.55
CA MET A 384 0.44 0.73 -17.70
C MET A 384 -0.16 2.07 -17.29
N TYR A 385 -0.71 2.17 -16.07
CA TYR A 385 -1.41 3.34 -15.56
C TYR A 385 -0.94 3.68 -14.14
N GLY A 386 -0.77 4.97 -13.85
CA GLY A 386 -0.59 5.46 -12.48
C GLY A 386 -1.83 5.18 -11.63
N CYS A 387 -1.63 4.71 -10.41
CA CYS A 387 -2.75 4.40 -9.52
C CYS A 387 -3.46 5.69 -9.07
N LYS A 388 -4.73 5.85 -9.40
CA LYS A 388 -5.57 6.99 -8.99
C LYS A 388 -6.37 6.76 -7.70
N TYR A 389 -6.22 5.59 -7.07
CA TYR A 389 -7.00 5.22 -5.88
C TYR A 389 -6.18 5.14 -4.60
N LEU A 390 -4.94 4.65 -4.67
CA LEU A 390 -4.13 4.33 -3.49
C LEU A 390 -2.71 4.89 -3.55
N ASN A 391 -2.33 5.51 -4.66
CA ASN A 391 -1.00 6.08 -4.91
C ASN A 391 0.16 5.09 -4.71
N PHE A 392 -0.04 3.83 -5.04
CA PHE A 392 1.01 2.82 -4.95
C PHE A 392 2.14 3.07 -5.96
N SER A 393 1.80 3.45 -7.17
CA SER A 393 2.74 4.02 -8.11
C SER A 393 2.76 5.54 -7.90
N ARG A 394 3.73 6.05 -7.16
CA ARG A 394 3.96 7.51 -6.98
C ARG A 394 4.49 8.12 -8.28
N ALA A 395 3.72 8.01 -9.35
CA ALA A 395 4.01 8.68 -10.60
C ALA A 395 3.32 10.05 -10.55
N THR A 396 4.08 11.12 -10.61
CA THR A 396 3.55 12.47 -10.84
C THR A 396 3.05 12.61 -12.29
N SER A 397 3.47 11.71 -13.16
CA SER A 397 3.06 11.55 -14.55
C SER A 397 3.16 10.09 -14.97
N ASP A 398 2.25 9.61 -15.80
CA ASP A 398 2.31 8.27 -16.40
C ASP A 398 3.62 8.03 -17.17
N MET A 399 4.29 9.09 -17.64
CA MET A 399 5.60 9.02 -18.30
C MET A 399 6.77 8.67 -17.36
N GLU A 400 6.54 8.56 -16.06
CA GLU A 400 7.52 7.98 -15.14
C GLU A 400 7.53 6.43 -15.21
N LEU A 401 6.46 5.83 -15.73
CA LEU A 401 6.35 4.38 -15.92
C LEU A 401 7.25 3.93 -17.07
N ILE A 402 8.07 2.90 -16.83
CA ILE A 402 8.97 2.38 -17.87
C ILE A 402 8.20 1.88 -19.11
N SER A 403 7.03 1.26 -18.91
CA SER A 403 6.17 0.81 -19.98
C SER A 403 5.76 1.95 -20.91
N ARG A 404 5.28 3.07 -20.34
CA ARG A 404 4.88 4.26 -21.11
C ARG A 404 6.06 4.88 -21.87
N ARG A 405 7.21 5.01 -21.23
CA ARG A 405 8.42 5.54 -21.88
C ARG A 405 8.85 4.68 -23.06
N VAL A 406 8.79 3.36 -22.90
CA VAL A 406 9.16 2.43 -23.98
C VAL A 406 8.14 2.44 -25.11
N ILE A 407 6.84 2.59 -24.82
CA ILE A 407 5.81 2.74 -25.86
C ILE A 407 6.10 3.99 -26.71
N VAL A 408 6.34 5.13 -26.07
CA VAL A 408 6.67 6.38 -26.79
C VAL A 408 7.99 6.27 -27.56
N GLU A 409 8.97 5.54 -27.06
CA GLU A 409 10.23 5.28 -27.79
C GLU A 409 10.00 4.43 -29.03
N LEU A 410 9.10 3.46 -28.99
CA LEU A 410 8.82 2.54 -30.11
C LEU A 410 7.95 3.18 -31.20
N GLU A 411 6.87 3.87 -30.82
CA GLU A 411 5.85 4.35 -31.76
C GLU A 411 5.45 5.84 -31.56
N GLY A 412 6.21 6.61 -30.73
CA GLY A 412 5.84 7.98 -30.38
C GLY A 412 4.57 8.04 -29.56
N GLU A 413 3.90 9.19 -29.51
CA GLU A 413 2.66 9.39 -28.77
C GLU A 413 1.49 8.56 -29.37
N GLU A 414 1.54 8.21 -30.65
CA GLU A 414 0.54 7.34 -31.28
C GLU A 414 0.48 5.96 -30.62
N GLY A 415 1.61 5.42 -30.18
CA GLY A 415 1.67 4.16 -29.43
C GLY A 415 0.81 4.15 -28.17
N LEU A 416 0.58 5.30 -27.55
CA LEU A 416 -0.27 5.43 -26.37
C LEU A 416 -1.76 5.17 -26.65
N LYS A 417 -2.19 5.15 -27.89
CA LYS A 417 -3.54 4.74 -28.30
C LYS A 417 -3.73 3.22 -28.30
N HIS A 418 -2.64 2.47 -28.23
CA HIS A 418 -2.60 1.00 -28.31
C HIS A 418 -2.14 0.35 -27.00
N ILE A 419 -2.41 0.99 -25.86
CA ILE A 419 -1.95 0.52 -24.55
C ILE A 419 -2.44 -0.89 -24.23
N ASP A 420 -3.66 -1.22 -24.60
CA ASP A 420 -4.24 -2.57 -24.38
C ASP A 420 -3.44 -3.66 -25.11
N GLU A 421 -2.94 -3.37 -26.30
CA GLU A 421 -2.08 -4.29 -27.04
C GLU A 421 -0.70 -4.42 -26.38
N TYR A 422 -0.14 -3.32 -25.90
CA TYR A 422 1.13 -3.34 -25.16
C TYR A 422 1.01 -4.06 -23.82
N ALA A 423 -0.14 -4.00 -23.16
CA ALA A 423 -0.39 -4.69 -21.90
C ALA A 423 -0.49 -6.21 -22.06
N ASP A 424 -0.90 -6.70 -23.24
CA ASP A 424 -0.95 -8.13 -23.55
C ASP A 424 0.40 -8.61 -24.11
N GLY A 425 1.13 -9.36 -23.31
CA GLY A 425 2.43 -9.92 -23.67
C GLY A 425 2.43 -10.94 -24.83
N ASN A 426 1.26 -11.32 -25.38
CA ASN A 426 1.13 -12.21 -26.52
C ASN A 426 1.08 -11.45 -27.86
N THR A 427 0.71 -10.18 -27.85
CA THR A 427 0.69 -9.32 -29.04
C THR A 427 2.10 -8.97 -29.50
N GLU A 428 2.25 -8.55 -30.75
CA GLU A 428 3.55 -8.08 -31.28
C GLU A 428 4.03 -6.82 -30.54
N ARG A 429 3.13 -5.88 -30.21
CA ARG A 429 3.44 -4.68 -29.44
C ARG A 429 3.90 -5.02 -28.01
N GLY A 430 3.20 -5.92 -27.31
CA GLY A 430 3.60 -6.39 -25.99
C GLY A 430 4.93 -7.13 -25.98
N LYS A 431 5.21 -7.93 -27.03
CA LYS A 431 6.52 -8.60 -27.22
C LYS A 431 7.62 -7.57 -27.46
N ALA A 432 7.37 -6.57 -28.32
CA ALA A 432 8.33 -5.48 -28.62
C ALA A 432 8.66 -4.68 -27.35
N MET A 433 7.66 -4.23 -26.59
CA MET A 433 7.87 -3.52 -25.33
C MET A 433 8.70 -4.35 -24.35
N ARG A 434 8.34 -5.61 -24.13
CA ARG A 434 9.09 -6.52 -23.25
C ARG A 434 10.55 -6.68 -23.69
N LYS A 435 10.77 -6.85 -25.01
CA LYS A 435 12.12 -6.97 -25.60
C LYS A 435 12.93 -5.71 -25.35
N THR A 436 12.38 -4.54 -25.64
CA THR A 436 13.06 -3.24 -25.41
C THR A 436 13.39 -3.01 -23.95
N ILE A 437 12.48 -3.31 -23.00
CA ILE A 437 12.76 -3.24 -21.56
C ILE A 437 13.89 -4.21 -21.18
N CYS A 438 13.86 -5.44 -21.71
CA CYS A 438 14.88 -6.46 -21.48
C CYS A 438 16.28 -5.98 -21.92
N GLU A 439 16.37 -5.41 -23.10
CA GLU A 439 17.61 -4.86 -23.66
C GLU A 439 18.12 -3.66 -22.88
N LYS A 440 17.23 -2.71 -22.53
CA LYS A 440 17.57 -1.52 -21.72
C LYS A 440 18.22 -1.87 -20.39
N PHE A 441 17.71 -2.90 -19.72
CA PHE A 441 18.22 -3.32 -18.42
C PHE A 441 19.24 -4.46 -18.50
N LYS A 442 19.67 -4.84 -19.70
CA LYS A 442 20.68 -5.89 -19.95
C LYS A 442 20.28 -7.26 -19.33
N PHE A 443 18.98 -7.54 -19.25
CA PHE A 443 18.56 -8.88 -18.83
C PHE A 443 18.84 -9.89 -19.92
N SER A 444 19.24 -11.11 -19.52
CA SER A 444 19.30 -12.24 -20.43
C SER A 444 17.92 -12.70 -20.88
N SER A 445 16.89 -12.52 -20.05
CA SER A 445 15.49 -12.63 -20.42
C SER A 445 14.60 -11.87 -19.43
N LEU A 446 13.43 -11.43 -19.91
CA LEU A 446 12.40 -10.78 -19.11
C LEU A 446 11.04 -11.45 -19.31
N GLY A 447 10.33 -11.70 -18.22
CA GLY A 447 8.94 -12.15 -18.22
C GLY A 447 8.11 -11.37 -17.22
N PHE A 448 6.87 -11.01 -17.62
CA PHE A 448 5.88 -10.42 -16.73
C PHE A 448 4.80 -11.45 -16.42
N GLN A 449 4.24 -11.43 -15.22
CA GLN A 449 3.01 -12.16 -14.94
C GLN A 449 1.85 -11.59 -15.78
N THR A 450 0.79 -12.36 -15.97
CA THR A 450 -0.44 -11.88 -16.62
C THR A 450 -1.45 -11.42 -15.58
N VAL A 451 -2.40 -10.58 -15.97
CA VAL A 451 -3.52 -10.18 -15.10
C VAL A 451 -4.26 -11.42 -14.59
N ASP A 452 -4.63 -12.35 -15.50
CA ASP A 452 -5.31 -13.59 -15.14
C ASP A 452 -4.48 -14.46 -14.19
N GLY A 453 -3.15 -14.48 -14.37
CA GLY A 453 -2.24 -15.22 -13.51
C GLY A 453 -2.23 -14.69 -12.07
N VAL A 454 -2.19 -13.36 -11.89
CA VAL A 454 -2.29 -12.73 -10.58
C VAL A 454 -3.66 -12.99 -9.95
N VAL A 455 -4.74 -12.78 -10.71
CA VAL A 455 -6.12 -13.00 -10.25
C VAL A 455 -6.33 -14.44 -9.79
N LYS A 456 -5.87 -15.42 -10.57
CA LYS A 456 -5.90 -16.84 -10.18
C LYS A 456 -5.08 -17.14 -8.93
N ALA A 457 -3.91 -16.51 -8.77
CA ALA A 457 -3.08 -16.69 -7.58
C ALA A 457 -3.73 -16.10 -6.31
N ILE A 458 -4.46 -15.00 -6.44
CA ILE A 458 -5.28 -14.44 -5.35
C ILE A 458 -6.43 -15.42 -5.02
N GLY A 459 -7.16 -15.90 -6.05
CA GLY A 459 -8.23 -16.88 -5.89
C GLY A 459 -9.59 -16.28 -5.55
N LEU A 460 -9.74 -14.95 -5.63
CA LEU A 460 -11.03 -14.27 -5.53
C LEU A 460 -11.68 -14.12 -6.91
N ASP A 461 -12.99 -13.88 -6.91
CA ASP A 461 -13.72 -13.55 -8.12
C ASP A 461 -13.09 -12.31 -8.80
N PRO A 462 -12.76 -12.38 -10.11
CA PRO A 462 -12.19 -11.27 -10.85
C PRO A 462 -12.98 -9.96 -10.72
N CYS A 463 -14.31 -10.02 -10.61
CA CYS A 463 -15.16 -8.85 -10.46
C CYS A 463 -15.00 -8.13 -9.10
N LYS A 464 -14.36 -8.78 -8.11
CA LYS A 464 -14.07 -8.19 -6.80
C LYS A 464 -12.71 -7.51 -6.74
N LEU A 465 -11.91 -7.58 -7.79
CA LEU A 465 -10.53 -7.09 -7.81
C LEU A 465 -10.39 -5.85 -8.68
N CYS A 466 -9.62 -4.88 -8.18
CA CYS A 466 -9.15 -3.74 -8.96
C CYS A 466 -7.81 -4.10 -9.62
N THR A 467 -7.77 -4.05 -10.94
CA THR A 467 -6.57 -4.29 -11.76
C THR A 467 -6.20 -3.07 -12.60
N TYR A 468 -6.73 -1.89 -12.25
CA TYR A 468 -6.62 -0.64 -12.99
C TYR A 468 -5.18 -0.30 -13.43
N CYS A 469 -4.19 -0.44 -12.55
CA CYS A 469 -2.81 -0.12 -12.87
C CYS A 469 -2.21 -0.96 -14.02
N TRP A 470 -2.78 -2.11 -14.33
CA TRP A 470 -2.33 -3.03 -15.38
C TRP A 470 -3.09 -2.90 -16.69
N ASN A 471 -4.40 -2.66 -16.63
CA ASN A 471 -5.29 -2.70 -17.80
C ASN A 471 -6.25 -1.51 -17.95
N GLY A 472 -6.18 -0.51 -17.05
CA GLY A 472 -7.06 0.67 -17.08
C GLY A 472 -8.53 0.41 -16.75
N LYS A 473 -8.92 -0.85 -16.40
CA LYS A 473 -10.31 -1.23 -16.11
C LYS A 473 -10.64 -1.01 -14.64
N GLU A 474 -11.77 -0.38 -14.41
CA GLU A 474 -12.34 -0.13 -13.08
C GLU A 474 -13.29 -1.23 -12.65
#